data_ef9184256118cd5f54ba97f4d1dea082
#
_entry.id   ef9184256118cd5f54ba97f4d1dea082
#
_cell.length_a   1.000
_cell.length_b   1.000
_cell.length_c   1.000
_cell.angle_alpha   90.00
_cell.angle_beta   90.00
_cell.angle_gamma   90.00
#
_symmetry.space_group_name_H-M   'P 1'
#
loop_
_entity.id
_entity.type
_entity.pdbx_description
1 polymer ?
#
loop_
_entity_poly.entity_id
_entity_poly.type
_entity_poly.pdbx_seq_one_letter_code
_entity_poly.pdbx_strand_id
1 'polypeptide(L)'
;MFYKKQKIGKKWYLRSFTAGTYDTKDVAERLSEMSTVSKGDTYAVLIGLGEVLGSMMELGYSVKQDGLGTFYLVGNANGQGVDTPEEVSPEQFRKVTVTFIPEYSRAQNNQV
;
A
#
# COMPACT_ATOMS: atom_id res chain seq x y z
N MET A 1 17.45 -6.41 -1.98
CA MET A 1 16.45 -7.49 -2.00
C MET A 1 17.15 -8.82 -1.79
N PHE A 2 16.59 -9.66 -0.93
CA PHE A 2 17.14 -11.00 -0.71
C PHE A 2 16.48 -12.01 -1.63
N TYR A 3 17.24 -13.02 -1.99
CA TYR A 3 16.73 -14.11 -2.81
C TYR A 3 17.41 -15.40 -2.42
N LYS A 4 16.79 -16.51 -2.80
CA LYS A 4 17.34 -17.83 -2.58
C LYS A 4 17.00 -18.73 -3.77
N LYS A 5 17.77 -19.80 -3.91
CA LYS A 5 17.51 -20.81 -4.91
C LYS A 5 16.56 -21.85 -4.31
N GLN A 6 15.56 -22.25 -5.05
CA GLN A 6 14.60 -23.25 -4.62
C GLN A 6 14.40 -24.30 -5.68
N LYS A 7 14.50 -25.57 -5.28
CA LYS A 7 14.25 -26.68 -6.19
C LYS A 7 12.78 -27.07 -6.09
N ILE A 8 12.12 -27.08 -7.25
CA ILE A 8 10.75 -27.54 -7.37
C ILE A 8 10.72 -28.57 -8.47
N GLY A 9 10.43 -29.84 -8.11
CA GLY A 9 10.56 -30.95 -9.05
C GLY A 9 12.00 -31.16 -9.44
N LYS A 10 12.28 -31.08 -10.75
CA LYS A 10 13.64 -31.29 -11.29
C LYS A 10 14.34 -29.98 -11.64
N LYS A 11 13.68 -28.82 -11.41
CA LYS A 11 14.23 -27.53 -11.82
C LYS A 11 14.49 -26.64 -10.60
N TRP A 12 15.42 -25.70 -10.80
CA TRP A 12 15.76 -24.71 -9.79
C TRP A 12 15.19 -23.36 -10.19
N TYR A 13 14.68 -22.64 -9.20
CA TYR A 13 14.07 -21.33 -9.38
C TYR A 13 14.67 -20.32 -8.44
N LEU A 14 14.71 -19.09 -8.91
CA LEU A 14 15.09 -17.96 -8.07
C LEU A 14 13.83 -17.49 -7.35
N ARG A 15 13.94 -17.28 -6.04
CA ARG A 15 12.83 -16.84 -5.22
C ARG A 15 13.27 -15.71 -4.29
N SER A 16 12.55 -14.60 -4.34
CA SER A 16 12.78 -13.51 -3.40
C SER A 16 12.18 -13.83 -2.05
N PHE A 17 12.71 -13.23 -1.01
CA PHE A 17 12.14 -13.35 0.32
C PHE A 17 12.45 -12.11 1.13
N THR A 18 11.66 -11.90 2.18
CA THR A 18 11.78 -10.76 3.08
C THR A 18 12.51 -11.22 4.34
N ALA A 19 13.61 -10.54 4.68
CA ALA A 19 14.40 -10.91 5.85
C ALA A 19 13.72 -10.57 7.17
N GLY A 20 12.84 -9.56 7.16
CA GLY A 20 12.15 -9.13 8.37
C GLY A 20 11.27 -7.93 8.06
N THR A 21 10.75 -7.30 9.10
CA THR A 21 9.87 -6.16 8.97
C THR A 21 10.36 -5.01 9.84
N TYR A 22 10.54 -3.84 9.23
CA TYR A 22 10.70 -2.61 10.00
C TYR A 22 9.31 -2.10 10.36
N ASP A 23 9.15 -1.63 11.57
CA ASP A 23 7.87 -1.07 12.00
C ASP A 23 7.87 0.46 11.96
N THR A 24 6.77 1.06 12.40
CA THR A 24 6.64 2.51 12.38
C THR A 24 7.68 3.21 13.23
N LYS A 25 8.10 2.60 14.33
CA LYS A 25 9.12 3.18 15.19
C LYS A 25 10.47 3.26 14.49
N ASP A 26 10.79 2.23 13.72
CA ASP A 26 12.04 2.21 12.95
C ASP A 26 12.03 3.28 11.87
N VAL A 27 10.91 3.45 11.19
CA VAL A 27 10.75 4.49 10.18
C VAL A 27 10.86 5.87 10.82
N ALA A 28 10.20 6.07 11.97
CA ALA A 28 10.25 7.34 12.68
C ALA A 28 11.67 7.70 13.11
N GLU A 29 12.42 6.71 13.56
CA GLU A 29 13.80 6.93 13.99
C GLU A 29 14.66 7.43 12.83
N ARG A 30 14.58 6.78 11.68
CA ARG A 30 15.36 7.18 10.52
C ARG A 30 14.95 8.54 9.98
N LEU A 31 13.64 8.84 9.97
CA LEU A 31 13.16 10.15 9.54
C LEU A 31 13.62 11.24 10.49
N SER A 32 13.64 10.99 11.79
CA SER A 32 14.09 11.98 12.76
C SER A 32 15.59 12.28 12.61
N GLU A 33 16.37 11.32 12.18
CA GLU A 33 17.80 11.51 11.93
C GLU A 33 18.09 12.44 10.75
N MET A 34 17.18 12.50 9.78
CA MET A 34 17.35 13.34 8.60
C MET A 34 16.48 14.60 8.60
N SER A 35 15.91 14.94 9.74
CA SER A 35 15.05 16.10 9.89
C SER A 35 15.30 16.75 11.24
N THR A 36 14.58 17.88 11.50
CA THR A 36 14.66 18.57 12.78
C THR A 36 13.57 18.09 13.74
N VAL A 37 12.74 17.15 13.32
CA VAL A 37 11.60 16.67 14.10
C VAL A 37 12.04 15.53 15.00
N SER A 38 11.57 15.54 16.25
CA SER A 38 11.89 14.48 17.21
C SER A 38 11.31 13.14 16.76
N LYS A 39 11.89 12.06 17.30
CA LYS A 39 11.41 10.70 17.02
C LYS A 39 9.95 10.54 17.43
N GLY A 40 9.57 11.06 18.60
CA GLY A 40 8.20 10.96 19.10
C GLY A 40 7.20 11.72 18.24
N ASP A 41 7.54 12.94 17.84
CA ASP A 41 6.68 13.73 16.98
C ASP A 41 6.56 13.09 15.60
N THR A 42 7.65 12.57 15.08
CA THR A 42 7.64 11.88 13.79
C THR A 42 6.73 10.65 13.84
N TYR A 43 6.82 9.88 14.91
CA TYR A 43 5.96 8.72 15.11
C TYR A 43 4.47 9.12 15.12
N ALA A 44 4.14 10.18 15.86
CA ALA A 44 2.77 10.67 15.95
C ALA A 44 2.24 11.11 14.58
N VAL A 45 3.07 11.80 13.79
CA VAL A 45 2.70 12.22 12.45
C VAL A 45 2.46 11.02 11.53
N LEU A 46 3.30 10.01 11.61
CA LEU A 46 3.15 8.80 10.79
C LEU A 46 1.87 8.05 11.11
N ILE A 47 1.53 7.95 12.39
CA ILE A 47 0.26 7.32 12.80
C ILE A 47 -0.93 8.14 12.30
N GLY A 48 -0.87 9.47 12.46
CA GLY A 48 -1.93 10.35 11.97
C GLY A 48 -2.09 10.35 10.47
N LEU A 49 -1.01 10.10 9.73
CA LEU A 49 -1.07 10.03 8.29
C LEU A 49 -2.04 8.96 7.80
N GLY A 50 -2.03 7.78 8.44
CA GLY A 50 -2.94 6.71 8.09
C GLY A 50 -4.40 7.13 8.23
N GLU A 51 -4.74 7.82 9.31
CA GLU A 51 -6.11 8.30 9.54
C GLU A 51 -6.51 9.35 8.51
N VAL A 52 -5.62 10.27 8.19
CA VAL A 52 -5.89 11.33 7.21
C VAL A 52 -6.11 10.73 5.82
N LEU A 53 -5.21 9.84 5.41
CA LEU A 53 -5.34 9.19 4.10
C LEU A 53 -6.64 8.40 4.01
N GLY A 54 -6.99 7.66 5.07
CA GLY A 54 -8.22 6.89 5.12
C GLY A 54 -9.45 7.76 4.97
N SER A 55 -9.51 8.88 5.70
CA SER A 55 -10.66 9.76 5.63
C SER A 55 -10.81 10.43 4.26
N MET A 56 -9.71 10.81 3.63
CA MET A 56 -9.74 11.39 2.30
C MET A 56 -10.22 10.40 1.25
N MET A 57 -9.77 9.15 1.34
CA MET A 57 -10.21 8.10 0.44
C MET A 57 -11.69 7.77 0.63
N GLU A 58 -12.19 7.79 1.86
CA GLU A 58 -13.60 7.56 2.13
C GLU A 58 -14.50 8.63 1.53
N LEU A 59 -13.98 9.84 1.35
CA LEU A 59 -14.71 10.91 0.68
C LEU A 59 -14.74 10.74 -0.84
N GLY A 60 -14.08 9.72 -1.36
CA GLY A 60 -14.11 9.43 -2.80
C GLY A 60 -12.91 9.94 -3.58
N TYR A 61 -11.84 10.32 -2.90
CA TYR A 61 -10.66 10.87 -3.57
C TYR A 61 -9.50 9.88 -3.56
N SER A 62 -8.68 9.97 -4.59
CA SER A 62 -7.35 9.39 -4.52
C SER A 62 -6.42 10.37 -3.83
N VAL A 63 -5.39 9.87 -3.16
CA VAL A 63 -4.44 10.72 -2.46
C VAL A 63 -3.04 10.42 -2.99
N LYS A 64 -2.41 11.43 -3.56
CA LYS A 64 -1.05 11.32 -4.05
C LYS A 64 -0.11 11.88 -2.99
N GLN A 65 0.83 11.06 -2.56
CA GLN A 65 1.86 11.45 -1.63
C GLN A 65 3.19 11.45 -2.36
N ASP A 66 3.78 12.62 -2.51
CA ASP A 66 5.06 12.76 -3.20
C ASP A 66 6.14 11.94 -2.50
N GLY A 67 6.91 11.25 -3.28
CA GLY A 67 7.94 10.34 -2.76
C GLY A 67 7.45 8.95 -2.45
N LEU A 68 6.14 8.74 -2.39
CA LEU A 68 5.56 7.42 -2.13
C LEU A 68 4.77 6.91 -3.32
N GLY A 69 3.68 7.56 -3.65
CA GLY A 69 2.78 7.13 -4.69
C GLY A 69 1.36 7.56 -4.44
N THR A 70 0.41 6.85 -5.02
CA THR A 70 -1.00 7.21 -4.95
C THR A 70 -1.81 6.10 -4.30
N PHE A 71 -2.66 6.48 -3.36
CA PHE A 71 -3.56 5.59 -2.64
C PHE A 71 -4.99 5.85 -3.09
N TYR A 72 -5.77 4.81 -3.30
CA TYR A 72 -7.19 4.94 -3.61
C TYR A 72 -7.93 3.67 -3.24
N LEU A 73 -9.25 3.80 -3.10
CA LEU A 73 -10.10 2.66 -2.77
C LEU A 73 -10.67 2.04 -4.04
N VAL A 74 -10.76 0.73 -4.03
CA VAL A 74 -11.41 -0.05 -5.08
C VAL A 74 -12.47 -0.92 -4.44
N GLY A 75 -13.69 -0.82 -4.96
CA GLY A 75 -14.76 -1.71 -4.56
C GLY A 75 -14.84 -2.89 -5.49
N ASN A 76 -14.84 -4.08 -4.93
CA ASN A 76 -15.00 -5.32 -5.69
C ASN A 76 -16.44 -5.77 -5.62
N ALA A 77 -17.11 -5.83 -6.78
CA ALA A 77 -18.50 -6.26 -6.85
C ALA A 77 -18.63 -7.75 -6.57
N ASN A 78 -19.85 -8.13 -6.15
CA ASN A 78 -20.15 -9.53 -5.86
C ASN A 78 -20.38 -10.39 -7.12
N GLY A 79 -20.26 -9.79 -8.30
CA GLY A 79 -20.42 -10.50 -9.55
C GLY A 79 -21.86 -10.64 -10.01
N GLN A 80 -22.82 -10.07 -9.28
CA GLN A 80 -24.23 -10.13 -9.64
C GLN A 80 -24.72 -8.77 -10.11
N GLY A 81 -25.28 -8.76 -11.30
CA GLY A 81 -25.88 -7.55 -11.84
C GLY A 81 -27.32 -7.39 -11.38
N VAL A 82 -27.88 -6.22 -11.67
CA VAL A 82 -29.28 -5.91 -11.43
C VAL A 82 -29.92 -5.50 -12.75
N ASP A 83 -31.25 -5.53 -12.80
CA ASP A 83 -31.95 -5.34 -14.06
C ASP A 83 -32.03 -3.89 -14.52
N THR A 84 -32.03 -2.95 -13.58
CA THR A 84 -32.14 -1.52 -13.91
C THR A 84 -31.05 -0.73 -13.21
N PRO A 85 -30.67 0.45 -13.75
CA PRO A 85 -29.65 1.29 -13.09
C PRO A 85 -30.09 1.75 -11.70
N GLU A 86 -31.37 1.90 -11.45
CA GLU A 86 -31.91 2.35 -10.17
C GLU A 86 -31.69 1.32 -9.06
N GLU A 87 -31.55 0.06 -9.42
CA GLU A 87 -31.32 -1.01 -8.45
C GLU A 87 -29.85 -1.14 -8.06
N VAL A 88 -28.95 -0.47 -8.76
CA VAL A 88 -27.54 -0.50 -8.41
C VAL A 88 -27.33 0.17 -7.06
N SER A 89 -26.64 -0.51 -6.16
CA SER A 89 -26.39 0.02 -4.82
C SER A 89 -25.02 -0.41 -4.31
N PRO A 90 -24.50 0.28 -3.29
CA PRO A 90 -23.24 -0.11 -2.66
C PRO A 90 -23.22 -1.52 -2.09
N GLU A 91 -24.40 -2.11 -1.86
CA GLU A 91 -24.50 -3.48 -1.38
C GLU A 91 -23.97 -4.50 -2.39
N GLN A 92 -23.83 -4.12 -3.64
CA GLN A 92 -23.20 -4.95 -4.66
C GLN A 92 -21.70 -5.09 -4.45
N PHE A 93 -21.10 -4.24 -3.66
CA PHE A 93 -19.68 -4.37 -3.33
C PHE A 93 -19.48 -5.52 -2.35
N ARG A 94 -18.59 -6.41 -2.71
CA ARG A 94 -18.23 -7.54 -1.88
C ARG A 94 -17.25 -7.12 -0.80
N LYS A 95 -16.29 -6.26 -1.18
CA LYS A 95 -15.34 -5.66 -0.27
C LYS A 95 -14.75 -4.40 -0.89
N VAL A 96 -14.18 -3.57 -0.05
CA VAL A 96 -13.44 -2.38 -0.48
C VAL A 96 -12.00 -2.55 -0.05
N THR A 97 -11.10 -2.31 -0.98
CA THR A 97 -9.67 -2.53 -0.77
C THR A 97 -8.90 -1.25 -1.06
N VAL A 98 -7.89 -0.97 -0.24
CA VAL A 98 -6.95 0.11 -0.51
C VAL A 98 -5.96 -0.38 -1.57
N THR A 99 -5.80 0.40 -2.62
CA THR A 99 -4.84 0.13 -3.68
C THR A 99 -3.77 1.19 -3.67
N PHE A 100 -2.53 0.76 -3.86
CA PHE A 100 -1.38 1.65 -3.87
C PHE A 100 -0.62 1.49 -5.18
N ILE A 101 -0.36 2.62 -5.84
CA ILE A 101 0.48 2.67 -7.03
C ILE A 101 1.75 3.42 -6.66
N PRO A 102 2.92 2.77 -6.64
CA PRO A 102 4.16 3.45 -6.29
C PRO A 102 4.51 4.53 -7.31
N GLU A 103 5.15 5.59 -6.84
CA GLU A 103 5.57 6.68 -7.70
C GLU A 103 6.62 6.21 -8.72
N TYR A 104 7.48 5.27 -8.29
CA TYR A 104 8.46 4.67 -9.18
C TYR A 104 8.27 3.17 -9.22
N SER A 105 8.26 2.62 -10.44
CA SER A 105 8.28 1.19 -10.62
C SER A 105 9.72 0.71 -10.60
N ARG A 106 10.00 -0.32 -9.80
CA ARG A 106 11.32 -0.93 -9.72
C ARG A 106 11.33 -2.35 -10.25
N ALA A 107 10.29 -2.71 -10.97
CA ALA A 107 10.09 -4.10 -11.31
C ALA A 107 11.05 -4.61 -12.37
N GLN A 108 11.34 -3.82 -13.37
CA GLN A 108 12.12 -4.28 -14.51
C GLN A 108 13.36 -3.45 -14.75
N ASN A 109 13.15 -2.19 -15.03
CA ASN A 109 14.21 -1.30 -15.46
C ASN A 109 14.82 -0.52 -14.32
N ASN A 110 14.07 -0.39 -13.24
CA ASN A 110 14.49 0.37 -12.08
C ASN A 110 14.88 -0.61 -10.98
N GLN A 111 15.93 -1.31 -11.23
CA GLN A 111 16.38 -2.31 -10.28
C GLN A 111 16.93 -1.68 -9.04
N VAL A 112 16.70 -2.33 -7.96
CA VAL A 112 17.22 -1.90 -6.68
C VAL A 112 18.60 -2.47 -6.46
#